data_c8bebe2851cec834dae458610039889f
#
_entry.id   c8bebe2851cec834dae458610039889f
#
_cell.length_a   1.000
_cell.length_b   1.000
_cell.length_c   1.000
_cell.angle_alpha   90.00
_cell.angle_beta   90.00
_cell.angle_gamma   90.00
#
_symmetry.space_group_name_H-M   'P 1'
#
loop_
_entity.id
_entity.type
_entity.pdbx_description
1 polymer ?
#
loop_
_entity_poly.entity_id
_entity_poly.type
_entity_poly.pdbx_seq_one_letter_code
_entity_poly.pdbx_strand_id
1 'polypeptide(L)'
;AIGGSESEEFHVLADSGEDLLAFSDKSDYAINAELLIESMSDQNPEGLEGKDSPDGKGKLKLKRGIEVGHIFKLGKKYSESMKLSIQTEKGNVHPEMGCYGIGISRIVAAAIEQNHDEKGIIWSKEISPYGTALIEINPKNNNNLKNQCREIYNSLIKNGHEVLWDDRDQSAGVKFSDMELIGIPQMIIIG
;
A
#
# COMPACT_ATOMS: atom_id res chain seq x y z
N ALA A 1 9.02 17.74 10.49
CA ALA A 1 8.91 18.02 9.06
C ALA A 1 10.30 18.14 8.44
N ILE A 2 10.49 17.56 7.26
CA ILE A 2 11.74 17.66 6.47
C ILE A 2 12.01 19.13 6.11
N GLY A 3 10.97 19.93 5.97
CA GLY A 3 11.02 21.34 5.60
C GLY A 3 10.87 21.52 4.09
N GLY A 4 10.95 22.77 3.66
CA GLY A 4 10.69 23.19 2.30
C GLY A 4 9.53 24.18 2.24
N SER A 5 9.11 24.55 1.04
CA SER A 5 8.01 25.52 0.82
C SER A 5 6.66 24.86 0.63
N GLU A 6 6.65 23.65 0.11
CA GLU A 6 5.43 22.88 -0.25
C GLU A 6 5.69 21.40 -0.09
N SER A 7 4.65 20.66 0.25
CA SER A 7 4.65 19.18 0.20
C SER A 7 3.30 18.68 -0.23
N GLU A 8 3.29 17.50 -0.85
CA GLU A 8 2.08 16.79 -1.24
C GLU A 8 2.16 15.33 -0.78
N GLU A 9 1.08 14.84 -0.23
CA GLU A 9 0.93 13.48 0.28
C GLU A 9 -0.01 12.69 -0.62
N PHE A 10 0.32 11.42 -0.82
CA PHE A 10 -0.51 10.48 -1.56
C PHE A 10 -1.09 9.47 -0.57
N HIS A 11 -2.41 9.47 -0.45
CA HIS A 11 -3.12 8.61 0.48
C HIS A 11 -4.02 7.61 -0.24
N VAL A 12 -4.08 6.40 0.31
CA VAL A 12 -5.11 5.41 -0.02
C VAL A 12 -6.17 5.47 1.07
N LEU A 13 -7.42 5.71 0.70
CA LEU A 13 -8.52 5.77 1.68
C LEU A 13 -8.76 4.39 2.28
N ALA A 14 -8.65 4.27 3.60
CA ALA A 14 -8.89 3.05 4.35
C ALA A 14 -9.28 3.40 5.79
N ASP A 15 -10.25 2.69 6.36
CA ASP A 15 -10.72 2.96 7.73
C ASP A 15 -9.64 2.73 8.80
N SER A 16 -8.65 1.89 8.50
CA SER A 16 -7.45 1.64 9.32
C SER A 16 -6.36 2.70 9.16
N GLY A 17 -6.56 3.71 8.30
CA GLY A 17 -5.58 4.78 8.05
C GLY A 17 -5.29 5.62 9.30
N GLU A 18 -4.03 6.09 9.40
CA GLU A 18 -3.58 6.92 10.53
C GLU A 18 -4.06 8.36 10.39
N ASP A 19 -4.09 8.90 9.15
CA ASP A 19 -4.41 10.29 8.89
C ASP A 19 -5.90 10.50 8.63
N LEU A 20 -6.44 11.59 9.16
CA LEU A 20 -7.78 12.05 8.82
C LEU A 20 -7.68 13.08 7.68
N LEU A 21 -8.34 12.78 6.58
CA LEU A 21 -8.34 13.60 5.38
C LEU A 21 -9.67 14.32 5.23
N ALA A 22 -9.60 15.61 4.92
CA ALA A 22 -10.75 16.41 4.52
C ALA A 22 -10.68 16.70 3.03
N PHE A 23 -11.71 16.35 2.27
CA PHE A 23 -11.75 16.57 0.83
C PHE A 23 -13.14 17.03 0.36
N SER A 24 -13.16 17.75 -0.75
CA SER A 24 -14.41 18.25 -1.34
C SER A 24 -15.19 17.12 -2.02
N ASP A 25 -16.52 17.16 -1.92
CA ASP A 25 -17.40 16.26 -2.65
C ASP A 25 -17.64 16.70 -4.12
N LYS A 26 -17.08 17.87 -4.53
CA LYS A 26 -17.32 18.46 -5.86
C LYS A 26 -16.06 19.00 -6.55
N SER A 27 -14.89 18.87 -5.94
CA SER A 27 -13.63 19.31 -6.54
C SER A 27 -12.48 18.40 -6.12
N ASP A 28 -11.29 18.62 -6.67
CA ASP A 28 -10.06 17.91 -6.31
C ASP A 28 -9.39 18.46 -5.04
N TYR A 29 -10.06 19.35 -4.30
CA TYR A 29 -9.54 19.85 -3.04
C TYR A 29 -9.45 18.73 -2.01
N ALA A 30 -8.26 18.50 -1.48
CA ALA A 30 -7.98 17.56 -0.40
C ALA A 30 -6.85 18.09 0.49
N ILE A 31 -6.95 17.84 1.78
CA ILE A 31 -5.93 18.26 2.76
C ILE A 31 -5.99 17.33 3.97
N ASN A 32 -4.86 17.19 4.69
CA ASN A 32 -4.88 16.59 6.02
C ASN A 32 -5.72 17.47 6.96
N ALA A 33 -6.69 16.88 7.65
CA ALA A 33 -7.66 17.60 8.47
C ALA A 33 -6.98 18.40 9.61
N GLU A 34 -5.86 17.89 10.14
CA GLU A 34 -5.10 18.61 11.18
C GLU A 34 -4.56 19.95 10.68
N LEU A 35 -4.04 20.00 9.46
CA LEU A 35 -3.54 21.23 8.85
C LEU A 35 -4.67 22.25 8.59
N LEU A 36 -5.85 21.74 8.24
CA LEU A 36 -7.01 22.61 8.02
C LEU A 36 -7.50 23.22 9.32
N ILE A 37 -7.51 22.45 10.42
CA ILE A 37 -7.89 22.95 11.74
C ILE A 37 -6.93 24.02 12.23
N GLU A 38 -5.64 23.81 12.11
CA GLU A 38 -4.63 24.80 12.48
C GLU A 38 -4.88 26.13 11.77
N SER A 39 -5.27 26.09 10.50
CA SER A 39 -5.57 27.28 9.70
C SER A 39 -6.88 27.97 10.09
N MET A 40 -7.86 27.21 10.59
CA MET A 40 -9.21 27.71 10.95
C MET A 40 -9.38 28.04 12.43
N SER A 41 -8.36 27.84 13.27
CA SER A 41 -8.44 27.99 14.74
C SER A 41 -9.54 27.13 15.37
N ASP A 42 -9.91 26.05 14.74
CA ASP A 42 -10.85 25.06 15.25
C ASP A 42 -10.07 23.97 16.01
N GLN A 43 -10.69 23.31 16.97
CA GLN A 43 -10.01 22.32 17.81
C GLN A 43 -10.48 20.89 17.56
N ASN A 44 -11.46 20.69 16.67
CA ASN A 44 -12.03 19.36 16.41
C ASN A 44 -12.05 19.04 14.91
N PRO A 45 -11.19 18.09 14.47
CA PRO A 45 -11.18 17.64 13.08
C PRO A 45 -12.52 17.08 12.58
N GLU A 46 -13.23 16.36 13.43
CA GLU A 46 -14.52 15.75 13.07
C GLU A 46 -15.60 16.80 12.79
N GLY A 47 -15.46 17.98 13.37
CA GLY A 47 -16.35 19.13 13.13
C GLY A 47 -16.24 19.74 11.73
N LEU A 48 -15.30 19.28 10.89
CA LEU A 48 -15.15 19.71 9.49
C LEU A 48 -16.16 19.03 8.55
N GLU A 49 -16.70 17.87 8.90
CA GLU A 49 -17.64 17.13 8.06
C GLU A 49 -18.86 18.01 7.71
N GLY A 50 -19.14 18.12 6.42
CA GLY A 50 -20.27 18.89 5.89
C GLY A 50 -20.10 20.41 5.85
N LYS A 51 -19.00 20.99 6.36
CA LYS A 51 -18.66 22.41 6.15
C LYS A 51 -18.39 22.70 4.67
N ASP A 52 -18.43 23.98 4.31
CA ASP A 52 -18.08 24.39 2.95
C ASP A 52 -16.59 24.15 2.69
N SER A 53 -16.28 23.63 1.52
CA SER A 53 -14.89 23.46 1.09
C SER A 53 -14.20 24.81 0.95
N PRO A 54 -12.93 24.96 1.41
CA PRO A 54 -12.18 26.21 1.31
C PRO A 54 -12.02 26.77 -0.10
N ASP A 55 -12.09 25.94 -1.12
CA ASP A 55 -12.07 26.35 -2.54
C ASP A 55 -13.43 26.87 -3.04
N GLY A 56 -14.45 26.91 -2.17
CA GLY A 56 -15.80 27.37 -2.50
C GLY A 56 -16.63 26.35 -3.30
N LYS A 57 -16.18 25.14 -3.47
CA LYS A 57 -16.85 24.11 -4.27
C LYS A 57 -17.20 22.89 -3.44
N GLY A 58 -18.50 22.72 -3.15
CA GLY A 58 -19.01 21.56 -2.45
C GLY A 58 -18.81 21.59 -0.94
N LYS A 59 -19.00 20.44 -0.33
CA LYS A 59 -18.88 20.20 1.11
C LYS A 59 -17.72 19.28 1.41
N LEU A 60 -17.11 19.47 2.57
CA LEU A 60 -16.06 18.61 3.06
C LEU A 60 -16.62 17.25 3.47
N LYS A 61 -15.94 16.20 3.06
CA LYS A 61 -16.05 14.82 3.50
C LYS A 61 -14.82 14.45 4.28
N LEU A 62 -15.00 13.65 5.33
CA LEU A 62 -13.89 13.13 6.13
C LEU A 62 -13.71 11.63 5.86
N LYS A 63 -12.49 11.21 5.65
CA LYS A 63 -12.09 9.80 5.53
C LYS A 63 -10.69 9.60 6.10
N ARG A 64 -10.47 8.42 6.66
CA ARG A 64 -9.11 8.02 7.03
C ARG A 64 -8.33 7.57 5.79
N GLY A 65 -7.03 7.79 5.82
CA GLY A 65 -6.11 7.42 4.75
C GLY A 65 -4.80 6.85 5.27
N ILE A 66 -4.22 5.98 4.46
CA ILE A 66 -2.87 5.44 4.64
C ILE A 66 -1.96 6.24 3.72
N GLU A 67 -1.00 6.97 4.25
CA GLU A 67 0.00 7.69 3.47
C GLU A 67 0.93 6.70 2.77
N VAL A 68 0.88 6.64 1.45
CA VAL A 68 1.70 5.73 0.64
C VAL A 68 2.87 6.42 -0.05
N GLY A 69 2.84 7.72 -0.15
CA GLY A 69 3.91 8.50 -0.74
C GLY A 69 3.87 9.96 -0.31
N HIS A 70 5.02 10.62 -0.38
CA HIS A 70 5.16 12.02 0.02
C HIS A 70 6.24 12.69 -0.85
N ILE A 71 5.94 13.86 -1.36
CA ILE A 71 6.88 14.67 -2.10
C ILE A 71 7.07 16.02 -1.42
N PHE A 72 8.27 16.55 -1.49
CA PHE A 72 8.68 17.80 -0.86
C PHE A 72 9.42 18.68 -1.84
N LYS A 73 9.05 19.94 -1.91
CA LYS A 73 9.80 20.98 -2.61
C LYS A 73 10.72 21.66 -1.59
N LEU A 74 11.95 21.15 -1.50
CA LEU A 74 12.89 21.57 -0.47
C LEU A 74 13.56 22.91 -0.74
N GLY A 75 13.50 23.41 -1.99
CA GLY A 75 14.21 24.60 -2.40
C GLY A 75 15.72 24.44 -2.21
N LYS A 76 16.37 25.46 -1.71
CA LYS A 76 17.83 25.49 -1.49
C LYS A 76 18.24 25.16 -0.05
N LYS A 77 17.30 24.83 0.83
CA LYS A 77 17.56 24.61 2.24
C LYS A 77 18.76 23.71 2.52
N TYR A 78 18.83 22.59 1.83
CA TYR A 78 19.92 21.62 2.03
C TYR A 78 21.15 21.92 1.18
N SER A 79 21.01 22.37 -0.05
CA SER A 79 22.14 22.73 -0.89
C SER A 79 22.97 23.88 -0.30
N GLU A 80 22.33 24.87 0.29
CA GLU A 80 22.99 25.97 0.99
C GLU A 80 23.69 25.48 2.28
N SER A 81 22.99 24.69 3.10
CA SER A 81 23.56 24.15 4.35
C SER A 81 24.77 23.25 4.10
N MET A 82 24.75 22.47 3.02
CA MET A 82 25.88 21.62 2.61
C MET A 82 26.95 22.37 1.80
N LYS A 83 26.73 23.66 1.51
CA LYS A 83 27.60 24.47 0.64
C LYS A 83 27.77 23.86 -0.76
N LEU A 84 26.74 23.10 -1.22
CA LEU A 84 26.70 22.54 -2.55
C LEU A 84 26.41 23.65 -3.55
N SER A 85 27.33 23.90 -4.47
CA SER A 85 27.12 24.84 -5.56
C SER A 85 27.53 24.26 -6.89
N ILE A 86 26.88 24.69 -7.94
CA ILE A 86 27.19 24.35 -9.33
C ILE A 86 27.52 25.63 -10.10
N GLN A 87 28.51 25.55 -10.96
CA GLN A 87 28.86 26.67 -11.83
C GLN A 87 27.93 26.69 -13.03
N THR A 88 27.33 27.85 -13.25
CA THR A 88 26.46 28.13 -14.41
C THR A 88 27.01 29.33 -15.19
N GLU A 89 26.43 29.62 -16.34
CA GLU A 89 26.77 30.83 -17.11
C GLU A 89 26.55 32.13 -16.32
N LYS A 90 25.67 32.10 -15.31
CA LYS A 90 25.35 33.23 -14.41
C LYS A 90 26.14 33.25 -13.12
N GLY A 91 27.15 32.34 -12.98
CA GLY A 91 27.96 32.19 -11.77
C GLY A 91 27.56 30.94 -10.95
N ASN A 92 28.11 30.84 -9.74
CA ASN A 92 27.80 29.74 -8.82
C ASN A 92 26.42 29.89 -8.23
N VAL A 93 25.61 28.82 -8.33
CA VAL A 93 24.26 28.77 -7.76
C VAL A 93 24.10 27.52 -6.90
N HIS A 94 23.31 27.63 -5.84
CA HIS A 94 22.83 26.46 -5.07
C HIS A 94 21.68 25.81 -5.80
N PRO A 95 21.71 24.50 -6.09
CA PRO A 95 20.64 23.82 -6.79
C PRO A 95 19.36 23.75 -5.95
N GLU A 96 18.21 23.87 -6.62
CA GLU A 96 16.91 23.54 -6.07
C GLU A 96 16.82 22.03 -5.86
N MET A 97 16.28 21.62 -4.72
CA MET A 97 16.18 20.22 -4.35
C MET A 97 14.73 19.81 -4.12
N GLY A 98 14.42 18.56 -4.44
CA GLY A 98 13.19 17.88 -4.09
C GLY A 98 13.48 16.57 -3.36
N CYS A 99 12.50 16.08 -2.63
CA CYS A 99 12.51 14.76 -2.02
C CYS A 99 11.25 14.00 -2.41
N TYR A 100 11.39 12.74 -2.74
CA TYR A 100 10.30 11.91 -3.24
C TYR A 100 10.37 10.57 -2.51
N GLY A 101 9.35 10.29 -1.70
CA GLY A 101 9.28 9.08 -0.89
C GLY A 101 8.10 8.20 -1.26
N ILE A 102 8.32 6.89 -1.28
CA ILE A 102 7.29 5.86 -1.42
C ILE A 102 7.48 4.82 -0.33
N GLY A 103 6.42 4.51 0.41
CA GLY A 103 6.39 3.47 1.43
C GLY A 103 6.07 2.11 0.82
N ILE A 104 7.06 1.39 0.26
CA ILE A 104 6.82 0.13 -0.48
C ILE A 104 6.13 -0.91 0.39
N SER A 105 6.58 -1.14 1.63
CA SER A 105 5.91 -2.06 2.55
C SER A 105 4.52 -1.59 2.97
N ARG A 106 4.32 -0.28 3.09
CA ARG A 106 3.03 0.33 3.38
C ARG A 106 2.03 0.17 2.23
N ILE A 107 2.51 0.19 0.98
CA ILE A 107 1.66 -0.10 -0.20
C ILE A 107 1.08 -1.51 -0.12
N VAL A 108 1.83 -2.51 0.37
CA VAL A 108 1.31 -3.86 0.56
C VAL A 108 0.13 -3.84 1.53
N ALA A 109 0.27 -3.18 2.68
CA ALA A 109 -0.82 -3.04 3.65
C ALA A 109 -2.02 -2.29 3.05
N ALA A 110 -1.80 -1.19 2.34
CA ALA A 110 -2.85 -0.44 1.66
C ALA A 110 -3.57 -1.28 0.60
N ALA A 111 -2.85 -2.13 -0.13
CA ALA A 111 -3.43 -3.03 -1.12
C ALA A 111 -4.33 -4.09 -0.46
N ILE A 112 -3.94 -4.62 0.70
CA ILE A 112 -4.76 -5.55 1.48
C ILE A 112 -6.04 -4.86 1.96
N GLU A 113 -5.93 -3.66 2.53
CA GLU A 113 -7.09 -2.89 3.00
C GLU A 113 -8.10 -2.57 1.89
N GLN A 114 -7.63 -2.41 0.65
CA GLN A 114 -8.49 -2.14 -0.50
C GLN A 114 -9.07 -3.40 -1.14
N ASN A 115 -8.47 -4.57 -0.92
CA ASN A 115 -8.78 -5.79 -1.64
C ASN A 115 -8.82 -7.00 -0.71
N HIS A 116 -9.89 -7.12 0.04
CA HIS A 116 -10.17 -8.28 0.90
C HIS A 116 -11.68 -8.55 0.96
N ASP A 117 -12.04 -9.72 1.43
CA ASP A 117 -13.40 -10.10 1.79
C ASP A 117 -13.41 -10.77 3.19
N GLU A 118 -14.54 -11.37 3.56
CA GLU A 118 -14.71 -12.05 4.86
C GLU A 118 -13.80 -13.29 5.02
N LYS A 119 -13.24 -13.82 3.92
CA LYS A 119 -12.39 -15.01 3.91
C LYS A 119 -10.91 -14.69 3.98
N GLY A 120 -10.50 -13.58 3.39
CA GLY A 120 -9.10 -13.16 3.38
C GLY A 120 -8.75 -12.13 2.33
N ILE A 121 -7.48 -12.13 1.93
CA ILE A 121 -6.90 -11.16 1.01
C ILE A 121 -7.29 -11.51 -0.44
N ILE A 122 -7.56 -10.48 -1.25
CA ILE A 122 -7.77 -10.62 -2.69
C ILE A 122 -6.64 -9.90 -3.41
N TRP A 123 -5.56 -10.60 -3.72
CA TRP A 123 -4.42 -10.00 -4.43
C TRP A 123 -4.73 -9.72 -5.89
N SER A 124 -4.25 -8.59 -6.39
CA SER A 124 -4.07 -8.45 -7.83
C SER A 124 -2.94 -9.36 -8.31
N LYS A 125 -3.00 -9.76 -9.58
CA LYS A 125 -2.01 -10.67 -10.17
C LYS A 125 -0.57 -10.13 -10.06
N GLU A 126 -0.42 -8.82 -10.11
CA GLU A 126 0.88 -8.13 -10.17
C GLU A 126 1.61 -8.13 -8.83
N ILE A 127 0.88 -8.22 -7.71
CA ILE A 127 1.45 -8.13 -6.36
C ILE A 127 1.19 -9.36 -5.50
N SER A 128 0.54 -10.38 -6.06
CA SER A 128 0.35 -11.66 -5.35
C SER A 128 1.71 -12.30 -5.06
N PRO A 129 1.99 -12.69 -3.79
CA PRO A 129 3.27 -13.30 -3.44
C PRO A 129 3.46 -14.69 -4.08
N TYR A 130 2.36 -15.36 -4.40
CA TYR A 130 2.32 -16.64 -5.10
C TYR A 130 1.12 -16.67 -6.04
N GLY A 131 1.33 -17.12 -7.27
CA GLY A 131 0.25 -17.28 -8.25
C GLY A 131 -0.60 -18.53 -7.99
N THR A 132 -0.02 -19.56 -7.38
CA THR A 132 -0.65 -20.88 -7.22
C THR A 132 -0.29 -21.50 -5.87
N ALA A 133 -1.28 -22.08 -5.18
CA ALA A 133 -1.08 -22.99 -4.06
C ALA A 133 -1.18 -24.44 -4.57
N LEU A 134 -0.21 -25.28 -4.21
CA LEU A 134 -0.28 -26.73 -4.38
C LEU A 134 -0.59 -27.37 -3.03
N ILE A 135 -1.75 -27.98 -2.91
CA ILE A 135 -2.26 -28.52 -1.64
C ILE A 135 -2.25 -30.04 -1.69
N GLU A 136 -1.46 -30.64 -0.85
CA GLU A 136 -1.38 -32.10 -0.66
C GLU A 136 -2.38 -32.53 0.39
N ILE A 137 -3.36 -33.37 0.04
CA ILE A 137 -4.38 -33.88 0.96
C ILE A 137 -3.96 -35.25 1.50
N ASN A 138 -4.03 -35.45 2.81
CA ASN A 138 -3.63 -36.67 3.50
C ASN A 138 -2.19 -37.16 3.15
N PRO A 139 -1.17 -36.32 3.36
CA PRO A 139 0.22 -36.65 2.99
C PRO A 139 0.82 -37.80 3.81
N LYS A 140 0.17 -38.17 4.91
CA LYS A 140 0.70 -39.14 5.86
C LYS A 140 0.77 -40.54 5.24
N ASN A 141 1.98 -41.08 5.19
CA ASN A 141 2.27 -42.42 4.67
C ASN A 141 1.92 -42.67 3.18
N ASN A 142 1.72 -41.61 2.38
CA ASN A 142 1.46 -41.73 0.96
C ASN A 142 2.64 -41.20 0.11
N ASN A 143 3.68 -42.02 -0.03
CA ASN A 143 4.86 -41.64 -0.81
C ASN A 143 4.56 -41.41 -2.31
N ASN A 144 3.55 -42.08 -2.85
CA ASN A 144 3.16 -41.87 -4.24
C ASN A 144 2.59 -40.46 -4.44
N LEU A 145 1.72 -40.02 -3.53
CA LEU A 145 1.14 -38.70 -3.53
C LEU A 145 2.22 -37.62 -3.43
N LYS A 146 3.17 -37.79 -2.49
CA LYS A 146 4.30 -36.86 -2.34
C LYS A 146 5.16 -36.74 -3.60
N ASN A 147 5.40 -37.84 -4.28
CA ASN A 147 6.17 -37.84 -5.51
C ASN A 147 5.41 -37.11 -6.64
N GLN A 148 4.12 -37.35 -6.79
CA GLN A 148 3.27 -36.64 -7.75
C GLN A 148 3.25 -35.14 -7.46
N CYS A 149 3.04 -34.73 -6.23
CA CYS A 149 3.07 -33.31 -5.82
C CYS A 149 4.43 -32.67 -6.17
N ARG A 150 5.53 -33.39 -5.91
CA ARG A 150 6.89 -32.90 -6.23
C ARG A 150 7.12 -32.74 -7.73
N GLU A 151 6.64 -33.67 -8.54
CA GLU A 151 6.73 -33.57 -9.99
C GLU A 151 5.94 -32.37 -10.53
N ILE A 152 4.72 -32.18 -10.04
CA ILE A 152 3.87 -31.04 -10.39
C ILE A 152 4.54 -29.74 -9.95
N TYR A 153 4.99 -29.64 -8.70
CA TYR A 153 5.71 -28.48 -8.18
C TYR A 153 6.90 -28.10 -9.05
N ASN A 154 7.77 -29.10 -9.32
CA ASN A 154 8.96 -28.87 -10.15
C ASN A 154 8.62 -28.42 -11.57
N SER A 155 7.55 -28.98 -12.15
CA SER A 155 7.06 -28.58 -13.47
C SER A 155 6.57 -27.13 -13.47
N LEU A 156 5.80 -26.74 -12.48
CA LEU A 156 5.29 -25.36 -12.34
C LEU A 156 6.44 -24.36 -12.18
N ILE A 157 7.38 -24.63 -11.27
CA ILE A 157 8.56 -23.78 -11.05
C ILE A 157 9.40 -23.66 -12.32
N LYS A 158 9.63 -24.77 -13.04
CA LYS A 158 10.37 -24.78 -14.31
C LYS A 158 9.71 -23.91 -15.38
N ASN A 159 8.39 -23.78 -15.34
CA ASN A 159 7.62 -22.93 -16.25
C ASN A 159 7.45 -21.49 -15.74
N GLY A 160 8.16 -21.09 -14.68
CA GLY A 160 8.17 -19.71 -14.18
C GLY A 160 6.99 -19.33 -13.28
N HIS A 161 6.24 -20.33 -12.76
CA HIS A 161 5.19 -20.06 -11.79
C HIS A 161 5.75 -19.94 -10.37
N GLU A 162 5.25 -18.99 -9.61
CA GLU A 162 5.50 -18.91 -8.17
C GLU A 162 4.45 -19.74 -7.44
N VAL A 163 4.91 -20.79 -6.74
CA VAL A 163 4.04 -21.81 -6.15
C VAL A 163 4.31 -21.94 -4.65
N LEU A 164 3.28 -21.84 -3.85
CA LEU A 164 3.29 -22.20 -2.44
C LEU A 164 2.81 -23.66 -2.29
N TRP A 165 3.68 -24.57 -1.88
CA TRP A 165 3.33 -25.96 -1.63
C TRP A 165 3.01 -26.19 -0.16
N ASP A 166 1.76 -26.59 0.13
CA ASP A 166 1.31 -26.98 1.46
C ASP A 166 1.39 -28.49 1.65
N ASP A 167 2.52 -28.97 2.16
CA ASP A 167 2.81 -30.35 2.50
C ASP A 167 2.57 -30.69 3.98
N ARG A 168 1.98 -29.79 4.76
CA ARG A 168 1.71 -29.97 6.19
C ARG A 168 0.76 -31.15 6.43
N ASP A 169 0.95 -31.86 7.56
CA ASP A 169 0.01 -32.89 8.04
C ASP A 169 -1.16 -32.20 8.78
N GLN A 170 -2.01 -31.52 8.02
CA GLN A 170 -3.20 -30.83 8.47
C GLN A 170 -4.44 -31.30 7.71
N SER A 171 -5.64 -31.06 8.28
CA SER A 171 -6.88 -31.36 7.59
C SER A 171 -7.05 -30.50 6.34
N ALA A 172 -7.75 -31.01 5.33
CA ALA A 172 -8.04 -30.28 4.09
C ALA A 172 -8.71 -28.93 4.36
N GLY A 173 -9.65 -28.87 5.31
CA GLY A 173 -10.34 -27.62 5.68
C GLY A 173 -9.41 -26.55 6.21
N VAL A 174 -8.46 -26.91 7.07
CA VAL A 174 -7.44 -25.97 7.57
C VAL A 174 -6.59 -25.43 6.44
N LYS A 175 -6.09 -26.32 5.57
CA LYS A 175 -5.26 -25.90 4.41
C LYS A 175 -6.01 -24.96 3.48
N PHE A 176 -7.26 -25.23 3.17
CA PHE A 176 -8.09 -24.37 2.32
C PHE A 176 -8.31 -23.01 2.96
N SER A 177 -8.69 -22.99 4.25
CA SER A 177 -8.89 -21.72 4.96
C SER A 177 -7.62 -20.87 5.02
N ASP A 178 -6.47 -21.49 5.24
CA ASP A 178 -5.19 -20.80 5.27
C ASP A 178 -4.86 -20.19 3.88
N MET A 179 -5.09 -20.92 2.79
CA MET A 179 -4.83 -20.43 1.44
C MET A 179 -5.83 -19.34 1.01
N GLU A 180 -7.09 -19.44 1.42
CA GLU A 180 -8.08 -18.38 1.25
C GLU A 180 -7.69 -17.13 2.05
N LEU A 181 -7.26 -17.28 3.31
CA LEU A 181 -6.83 -16.17 4.15
C LEU A 181 -5.61 -15.45 3.56
N ILE A 182 -4.61 -16.20 3.08
CA ILE A 182 -3.42 -15.64 2.40
C ILE A 182 -3.80 -15.00 1.06
N GLY A 183 -4.88 -15.45 0.43
CA GLY A 183 -5.41 -14.91 -0.81
C GLY A 183 -4.71 -15.41 -2.08
N ILE A 184 -4.24 -16.67 -2.09
CA ILE A 184 -3.60 -17.23 -3.29
C ILE A 184 -4.64 -17.48 -4.38
N PRO A 185 -4.47 -16.89 -5.59
CA PRO A 185 -5.55 -16.85 -6.58
C PRO A 185 -5.96 -18.21 -7.16
N GLN A 186 -5.03 -19.18 -7.20
CA GLN A 186 -5.26 -20.50 -7.78
C GLN A 186 -4.85 -21.60 -6.80
N MET A 187 -5.63 -22.69 -6.75
CA MET A 187 -5.32 -23.85 -5.94
C MET A 187 -5.32 -25.12 -6.80
N ILE A 188 -4.24 -25.87 -6.72
CA ILE A 188 -4.12 -27.24 -7.26
C ILE A 188 -4.16 -28.19 -6.07
N ILE A 189 -5.14 -29.08 -6.08
CA ILE A 189 -5.40 -30.00 -4.97
C ILE A 189 -5.09 -31.41 -5.43
N ILE A 190 -4.24 -32.11 -4.70
CA ILE A 190 -3.84 -33.49 -4.96
C ILE A 190 -4.16 -34.35 -3.74
N GLY A 191 -4.94 -35.41 -3.92
CA GLY A 191 -5.35 -36.34 -2.86
C GLY A 191 -5.67 -37.73 -3.34
#